data_05b896951a0626e0e9b95341cf2e9e01
#
_entry.id   05b896951a0626e0e9b95341cf2e9e01
#
_cell.length_a   1.000
_cell.length_b   1.000
_cell.length_c   1.000
_cell.angle_alpha   90.00
_cell.angle_beta   90.00
_cell.angle_gamma   90.00
#
_symmetry.space_group_name_H-M   'P 1'
#
loop_
_entity.id
_entity.type
_entity.pdbx_description
1 polymer ?
#
loop_
_entity_poly.entity_id
_entity_poly.type
_entity_poly.pdbx_seq_one_letter_code
_entity_poly.pdbx_strand_id
1 'polypeptide(L)'
;MPSFDVISKINYQEFDNALANCLREISNRYDFKGLNISIERKDKTVTTLATDELKLKQVNELLETHLVRRKVDPRVLSIKNSEGASGGTIRQVSDLKEGISQEDAKKIIADIKKLKLKIQIKIQGDELRVDGKKRDDLQEAIAAIKAIDIGQPIDFVNFRD
;
A
#
# COMPACT_ATOMS: atom_id res chain seq x y z
N MET A 1 21.72 11.09 -19.71
CA MET A 1 21.04 9.78 -19.82
C MET A 1 19.63 9.89 -19.29
N PRO A 2 18.64 9.46 -20.06
CA PRO A 2 17.27 9.39 -19.54
C PRO A 2 17.18 8.48 -18.31
N SER A 3 16.34 8.86 -17.35
CA SER A 3 16.16 8.08 -16.13
C SER A 3 14.78 8.32 -15.53
N PHE A 4 14.38 7.45 -14.63
CA PHE A 4 13.21 7.65 -13.79
C PHE A 4 13.41 6.91 -12.47
N ASP A 5 12.55 7.24 -11.50
CA ASP A 5 12.56 6.58 -10.20
C ASP A 5 11.31 5.71 -10.04
N VAL A 6 11.48 4.56 -9.39
CA VAL A 6 10.40 3.68 -8.98
C VAL A 6 10.21 3.85 -7.48
N ILE A 7 9.02 4.24 -7.08
CA ILE A 7 8.71 4.53 -5.68
C ILE A 7 7.45 3.76 -5.24
N SER A 8 7.32 3.61 -3.93
CA SER A 8 6.10 3.11 -3.31
C SER A 8 5.77 4.02 -2.14
N LYS A 9 4.87 4.98 -2.36
CA LYS A 9 4.49 5.97 -1.36
C LYS A 9 3.00 5.97 -1.11
N ILE A 10 2.61 6.35 0.10
CA ILE A 10 1.23 6.44 0.52
C ILE A 10 0.86 7.93 0.63
N ASN A 11 -0.27 8.30 0.05
CA ASN A 11 -0.85 9.61 0.30
C ASN A 11 -1.63 9.52 1.63
N TYR A 12 -0.97 9.92 2.71
CA TYR A 12 -1.55 9.82 4.04
C TYR A 12 -2.78 10.69 4.25
N GLN A 13 -2.85 11.83 3.57
CA GLN A 13 -4.03 12.68 3.64
C GLN A 13 -5.25 11.95 3.07
N GLU A 14 -5.11 11.32 1.92
CA GLU A 14 -6.18 10.56 1.30
C GLU A 14 -6.49 9.29 2.09
N PHE A 15 -5.48 8.66 2.68
CA PHE A 15 -5.71 7.54 3.59
C PHE A 15 -6.56 7.96 4.78
N ASP A 16 -6.21 9.06 5.42
CA ASP A 16 -6.95 9.55 6.58
C ASP A 16 -8.36 10.01 6.20
N ASN A 17 -8.55 10.59 5.01
CA ASN A 17 -9.87 10.93 4.50
C ASN A 17 -10.73 9.68 4.30
N ALA A 18 -10.16 8.64 3.74
CA ALA A 18 -10.86 7.36 3.55
C ALA A 18 -11.26 6.75 4.90
N LEU A 19 -10.35 6.79 5.87
CA LEU A 19 -10.60 6.28 7.20
C LEU A 19 -11.72 7.06 7.89
N ALA A 20 -11.71 8.39 7.81
CA ALA A 20 -12.76 9.22 8.36
C ALA A 20 -14.11 8.94 7.70
N ASN A 21 -14.14 8.78 6.39
CA ASN A 21 -15.36 8.46 5.65
C ASN A 21 -15.90 7.08 6.05
N CYS A 22 -15.02 6.11 6.24
CA CYS A 22 -15.37 4.77 6.69
C CYS A 22 -16.02 4.83 8.08
N LEU A 23 -15.41 5.55 9.02
CA LEU A 23 -15.97 5.70 10.38
C LEU A 23 -17.31 6.43 10.37
N ARG A 24 -17.48 7.39 9.47
CA ARG A 24 -18.78 8.09 9.31
C ARG A 24 -19.85 7.12 8.82
N GLU A 25 -19.54 6.29 7.85
CA GLU A 25 -20.48 5.28 7.35
C GLU A 25 -20.85 4.30 8.47
N ILE A 26 -19.86 3.82 9.23
CA ILE A 26 -20.09 2.90 10.35
C ILE A 26 -21.03 3.53 11.38
N SER A 27 -20.81 4.81 11.71
CA SER A 27 -21.64 5.51 12.71
C SER A 27 -23.08 5.69 12.24
N ASN A 28 -23.32 5.71 10.93
CA ASN A 28 -24.65 5.90 10.34
C ASN A 28 -25.35 4.59 9.98
N ARG A 29 -24.66 3.46 10.00
CA ARG A 29 -25.25 2.17 9.62
C ARG A 29 -25.97 1.53 10.80
N TYR A 30 -27.17 1.06 10.55
CA TYR A 30 -27.98 0.41 11.56
C TYR A 30 -27.33 -0.86 12.12
N ASP A 31 -26.66 -1.64 11.25
CA ASP A 31 -26.04 -2.91 11.64
C ASP A 31 -24.79 -2.73 12.50
N PHE A 32 -24.28 -1.50 12.64
CA PHE A 32 -23.16 -1.16 13.53
C PHE A 32 -23.58 -0.32 14.75
N LYS A 33 -24.86 0.00 14.83
CA LYS A 33 -25.34 0.91 15.90
C LYS A 33 -25.11 0.32 17.28
N GLY A 34 -24.54 1.12 18.17
CA GLY A 34 -24.28 0.70 19.53
C GLY A 34 -23.08 -0.23 19.71
N LEU A 35 -22.35 -0.55 18.64
CA LEU A 35 -21.19 -1.40 18.71
C LEU A 35 -19.92 -0.58 18.97
N ASN A 36 -18.99 -1.17 19.72
CA ASN A 36 -17.71 -0.54 19.99
C ASN A 36 -16.74 -0.84 18.85
N ILE A 37 -16.71 0.05 17.86
CA ILE A 37 -15.85 -0.09 16.69
C ILE A 37 -15.02 1.18 16.54
N SER A 38 -13.71 1.02 16.35
CA SER A 38 -12.81 2.14 16.11
C SER A 38 -11.72 1.73 15.12
N ILE A 39 -11.23 2.71 14.37
CA ILE A 39 -10.08 2.57 13.49
C ILE A 39 -9.21 3.78 13.73
N GLU A 40 -7.96 3.56 14.06
CA GLU A 40 -7.03 4.66 14.35
C GLU A 40 -5.71 4.41 13.62
N ARG A 41 -5.24 5.44 12.92
CA ARG A 41 -3.90 5.42 12.34
C ARG A 41 -2.98 6.26 13.20
N LYS A 42 -1.86 5.66 13.57
CA LYS A 42 -0.78 6.37 14.24
C LYS A 42 0.49 6.07 13.50
N ASP A 43 1.04 7.07 12.80
CA ASP A 43 2.21 6.92 11.92
C ASP A 43 1.95 5.83 10.86
N LYS A 44 2.68 4.75 10.86
CA LYS A 44 2.55 3.65 9.90
C LYS A 44 1.83 2.43 10.48
N THR A 45 1.05 2.65 11.51
CA THR A 45 0.30 1.57 12.17
C THR A 45 -1.18 1.93 12.19
N VAL A 46 -2.03 0.97 11.84
CA VAL A 46 -3.49 1.11 11.90
C VAL A 46 -4.02 0.09 12.89
N THR A 47 -4.71 0.58 13.90
CA THR A 47 -5.33 -0.28 14.91
C THR A 47 -6.85 -0.25 14.75
N THR A 48 -7.44 -1.41 14.56
CA THR A 48 -8.88 -1.58 14.41
C THR A 48 -9.43 -2.37 15.57
N LEU A 49 -10.48 -1.85 16.20
CA LEU A 49 -11.19 -2.52 17.27
C LEU A 49 -12.60 -2.86 16.78
N ALA A 50 -13.02 -4.10 16.95
CA ALA A 50 -14.35 -4.56 16.57
C ALA A 50 -14.91 -5.49 17.65
N THR A 51 -16.23 -5.71 17.61
CA THR A 51 -16.91 -6.49 18.64
C THR A 51 -16.71 -8.00 18.48
N ASP A 52 -16.48 -8.47 17.26
CA ASP A 52 -16.24 -9.88 16.95
C ASP A 52 -15.57 -10.00 15.58
N GLU A 53 -15.21 -11.23 15.19
CA GLU A 53 -14.51 -11.46 13.93
C GLU A 53 -15.34 -11.12 12.70
N LEU A 54 -16.64 -11.36 12.74
CA LEU A 54 -17.54 -11.03 11.63
C LEU A 54 -17.59 -9.52 11.41
N LYS A 55 -17.74 -8.75 12.49
CA LYS A 55 -17.75 -7.28 12.40
C LYS A 55 -16.38 -6.75 11.98
N LEU A 56 -15.30 -7.34 12.45
CA LEU A 56 -13.95 -6.97 12.01
C LEU A 56 -13.80 -7.13 10.51
N LYS A 57 -14.25 -8.26 9.96
CA LYS A 57 -14.21 -8.49 8.51
C LYS A 57 -15.02 -7.45 7.75
N GLN A 58 -16.23 -7.13 8.24
CA GLN A 58 -17.08 -6.12 7.62
C GLN A 58 -16.44 -4.74 7.65
N VAL A 59 -15.81 -4.38 8.76
CA VAL A 59 -15.08 -3.10 8.90
C VAL A 59 -13.91 -3.04 7.92
N ASN A 60 -13.16 -4.14 7.80
CA ASN A 60 -12.04 -4.20 6.85
C ASN A 60 -12.52 -4.02 5.40
N GLU A 61 -13.63 -4.65 5.02
CA GLU A 61 -14.20 -4.51 3.69
C GLU A 61 -14.67 -3.08 3.42
N LEU A 62 -15.29 -2.43 4.41
CA LEU A 62 -15.70 -1.04 4.29
C LEU A 62 -14.51 -0.11 4.12
N LEU A 63 -13.46 -0.33 4.89
CA LEU A 63 -12.25 0.49 4.78
C LEU A 63 -11.62 0.34 3.40
N GLU A 64 -11.53 -0.89 2.88
CA GLU A 64 -11.02 -1.12 1.53
C GLU A 64 -11.84 -0.35 0.48
N THR A 65 -13.17 -0.37 0.60
CA THR A 65 -14.04 0.35 -0.31
C THR A 65 -13.75 1.85 -0.29
N HIS A 66 -13.61 2.43 0.90
CA HIS A 66 -13.31 3.86 1.04
C HIS A 66 -11.92 4.22 0.56
N LEU A 67 -10.94 3.32 0.76
CA LEU A 67 -9.59 3.53 0.23
C LEU A 67 -9.61 3.57 -1.29
N VAL A 68 -10.29 2.64 -1.94
CA VAL A 68 -10.42 2.61 -3.40
C VAL A 68 -11.08 3.88 -3.92
N ARG A 69 -12.14 4.37 -3.25
CA ARG A 69 -12.81 5.61 -3.63
C ARG A 69 -11.89 6.82 -3.58
N ARG A 70 -10.91 6.80 -2.69
CA ARG A 70 -9.91 7.86 -2.54
C ARG A 70 -8.63 7.60 -3.32
N LYS A 71 -8.64 6.57 -4.18
CA LYS A 71 -7.50 6.19 -5.01
C LYS A 71 -6.27 5.78 -4.22
N VAL A 72 -6.51 5.20 -3.05
CA VAL A 72 -5.46 4.56 -2.24
C VAL A 72 -5.60 3.05 -2.41
N ASP A 73 -4.53 2.40 -2.83
CA ASP A 73 -4.54 0.95 -3.05
C ASP A 73 -4.62 0.23 -1.70
N PRO A 74 -5.65 -0.62 -1.47
CA PRO A 74 -5.79 -1.33 -0.20
C PRO A 74 -4.62 -2.26 0.15
N ARG A 75 -3.79 -2.63 -0.83
CA ARG A 75 -2.62 -3.47 -0.59
C ARG A 75 -1.56 -2.81 0.29
N VAL A 76 -1.68 -1.49 0.53
CA VAL A 76 -0.79 -0.82 1.48
C VAL A 76 -1.01 -1.30 2.91
N LEU A 77 -2.19 -1.86 3.22
CA LEU A 77 -2.48 -2.41 4.53
C LEU A 77 -2.01 -3.86 4.62
N SER A 78 -1.18 -4.15 5.62
CA SER A 78 -0.71 -5.50 5.91
C SER A 78 -1.11 -5.85 7.33
N ILE A 79 -2.05 -6.79 7.48
CA ILE A 79 -2.49 -7.23 8.80
C ILE A 79 -1.33 -7.95 9.48
N LYS A 80 -0.93 -7.46 10.65
CA LYS A 80 0.18 -8.01 11.40
C LYS A 80 -0.27 -9.04 12.42
N ASN A 81 -1.27 -8.69 13.22
CA ASN A 81 -1.86 -9.61 14.19
C ASN A 81 -3.26 -9.16 14.56
N SER A 82 -4.00 -10.09 15.17
CA SER A 82 -5.26 -9.78 15.82
C SER A 82 -5.32 -10.55 17.13
N GLU A 83 -5.87 -9.92 18.18
CA GLU A 83 -5.92 -10.52 19.52
C GLU A 83 -7.19 -10.09 20.23
N GLY A 84 -7.59 -10.86 21.23
CA GLY A 84 -8.67 -10.50 22.11
C GLY A 84 -8.34 -9.27 22.92
N ALA A 85 -9.33 -8.39 23.12
CA ALA A 85 -9.21 -7.19 23.90
C ALA A 85 -10.31 -7.15 24.97
N SER A 86 -10.32 -6.08 25.78
CA SER A 86 -11.27 -5.91 26.87
C SER A 86 -12.71 -5.99 26.40
N GLY A 87 -13.58 -6.63 27.18
CA GLY A 87 -15.01 -6.68 26.88
C GLY A 87 -15.40 -7.59 25.74
N GLY A 88 -14.56 -8.58 25.40
CA GLY A 88 -14.83 -9.53 24.31
C GLY A 88 -14.57 -8.97 22.92
N THR A 89 -13.98 -7.77 22.82
CA THR A 89 -13.63 -7.19 21.53
C THR A 89 -12.36 -7.81 20.95
N ILE A 90 -12.11 -7.51 19.66
CA ILE A 90 -10.91 -7.96 18.96
C ILE A 90 -10.15 -6.72 18.48
N ARG A 91 -8.86 -6.70 18.74
CA ARG A 91 -7.95 -5.67 18.24
C ARG A 91 -7.10 -6.23 17.11
N GLN A 92 -7.16 -5.57 15.97
CA GLN A 92 -6.33 -5.89 14.82
C GLN A 92 -5.30 -4.79 14.63
N VAL A 93 -4.05 -5.18 14.47
CA VAL A 93 -2.96 -4.24 14.17
C VAL A 93 -2.47 -4.52 12.75
N SER A 94 -2.41 -3.46 11.95
CA SER A 94 -1.91 -3.52 10.58
C SER A 94 -0.76 -2.53 10.41
N ASP A 95 0.21 -2.92 9.58
CA ASP A 95 1.28 -2.02 9.16
C ASP A 95 0.94 -1.43 7.79
N LEU A 96 1.37 -0.20 7.55
CA LEU A 96 1.28 0.44 6.26
C LEU A 96 2.59 0.21 5.51
N LYS A 97 2.48 -0.38 4.32
CA LYS A 97 3.64 -0.68 3.46
C LYS A 97 3.99 0.53 2.62
N GLU A 98 5.08 1.18 2.95
CA GLU A 98 5.61 2.31 2.22
C GLU A 98 7.10 2.07 1.96
N GLY A 99 7.55 2.44 0.76
CA GLY A 99 8.91 2.19 0.34
C GLY A 99 9.09 0.78 -0.21
N ILE A 100 10.12 0.60 -1.03
CA ILE A 100 10.47 -0.70 -1.60
C ILE A 100 11.55 -1.31 -0.72
N SER A 101 11.28 -2.50 -0.17
CA SER A 101 12.25 -3.18 0.69
C SER A 101 13.46 -3.65 -0.13
N GLN A 102 14.59 -3.89 0.55
CA GLN A 102 15.78 -4.41 -0.10
C GLN A 102 15.50 -5.75 -0.80
N GLU A 103 14.69 -6.60 -0.18
CA GLU A 103 14.30 -7.87 -0.75
C GLU A 103 13.51 -7.69 -2.04
N ASP A 104 12.49 -6.82 -2.02
CA ASP A 104 11.68 -6.54 -3.21
C ASP A 104 12.50 -5.85 -4.31
N ALA A 105 13.40 -4.96 -3.93
CA ALA A 105 14.30 -4.29 -4.88
C ALA A 105 15.17 -5.31 -5.60
N LYS A 106 15.74 -6.26 -4.87
CA LYS A 106 16.56 -7.32 -5.46
C LYS A 106 15.75 -8.23 -6.38
N LYS A 107 14.50 -8.52 -6.01
CA LYS A 107 13.60 -9.31 -6.86
C LYS A 107 13.33 -8.60 -8.17
N ILE A 108 13.02 -7.31 -8.13
CA ILE A 108 12.77 -6.51 -9.33
C ILE A 108 14.02 -6.51 -10.22
N ILE A 109 15.18 -6.23 -9.65
CA ILE A 109 16.43 -6.18 -10.39
C ILE A 109 16.73 -7.53 -11.06
N ALA A 110 16.57 -8.63 -10.33
CA ALA A 110 16.82 -9.97 -10.86
C ALA A 110 15.89 -10.31 -12.01
N ASP A 111 14.58 -10.00 -11.87
CA ASP A 111 13.61 -10.28 -12.91
C ASP A 111 13.85 -9.45 -14.17
N ILE A 112 14.25 -8.19 -14.00
CA ILE A 112 14.54 -7.30 -15.14
C ILE A 112 15.83 -7.73 -15.84
N LYS A 113 16.84 -8.18 -15.11
CA LYS A 113 18.09 -8.69 -15.72
C LYS A 113 17.84 -9.87 -16.66
N LYS A 114 16.87 -10.72 -16.35
CA LYS A 114 16.51 -11.85 -17.20
C LYS A 114 16.02 -11.43 -18.57
N LEU A 115 15.49 -10.23 -18.70
CA LEU A 115 14.96 -9.70 -19.96
C LEU A 115 16.03 -9.08 -20.84
N LYS A 116 17.26 -8.91 -20.33
CA LYS A 116 18.41 -8.37 -21.06
C LYS A 116 18.14 -6.99 -21.69
N LEU A 117 17.38 -6.16 -21.00
CA LEU A 117 17.12 -4.78 -21.43
C LEU A 117 18.38 -3.93 -21.26
N LYS A 118 18.53 -2.92 -22.11
CA LYS A 118 19.71 -2.02 -22.09
C LYS A 118 19.52 -0.90 -21.07
N ILE A 119 19.38 -1.27 -19.81
CA ILE A 119 19.16 -0.36 -18.69
C ILE A 119 20.01 -0.75 -17.51
N GLN A 120 20.15 0.20 -16.58
CA GLN A 120 20.76 -0.04 -15.27
C GLN A 120 19.73 0.30 -14.20
N ILE A 121 19.64 -0.53 -13.18
CA ILE A 121 18.79 -0.30 -12.03
C ILE A 121 19.67 -0.20 -10.79
N LYS A 122 19.49 0.88 -10.02
CA LYS A 122 20.22 1.12 -8.77
C LYS A 122 19.24 1.26 -7.63
N ILE A 123 19.59 0.71 -6.47
CA ILE A 123 18.82 0.88 -5.24
C ILE A 123 19.26 2.20 -4.60
N GLN A 124 18.28 3.07 -4.31
CA GLN A 124 18.52 4.35 -3.62
C GLN A 124 17.58 4.43 -2.42
N GLY A 125 18.09 4.02 -1.24
CA GLY A 125 17.24 3.97 -0.05
C GLY A 125 16.09 2.98 -0.24
N ASP A 126 14.86 3.47 -0.19
CA ASP A 126 13.65 2.68 -0.38
C ASP A 126 13.04 2.87 -1.78
N GLU A 127 13.84 3.36 -2.74
CA GLU A 127 13.45 3.62 -4.12
C GLU A 127 14.42 2.94 -5.08
N LEU A 128 14.02 2.86 -6.34
CA LEU A 128 14.91 2.39 -7.41
C LEU A 128 15.08 3.50 -8.43
N ARG A 129 16.28 3.62 -8.98
CA ARG A 129 16.56 4.50 -10.12
C ARG A 129 16.89 3.66 -11.33
N VAL A 130 16.24 3.95 -12.45
CA VAL A 130 16.43 3.24 -13.72
C VAL A 130 16.99 4.21 -14.74
N ASP A 131 18.17 3.88 -15.30
CA ASP A 131 18.85 4.65 -16.33
C ASP A 131 18.92 3.87 -17.62
N GLY A 132 18.84 4.54 -18.76
CA GLY A 132 19.01 3.93 -20.06
C GLY A 132 19.42 4.95 -21.10
N LYS A 133 20.06 4.54 -22.17
CA LYS A 133 20.49 5.45 -23.24
C LYS A 133 19.34 5.96 -24.09
N LYS A 134 18.29 5.15 -24.24
CA LYS A 134 17.15 5.45 -25.11
C LYS A 134 15.85 5.44 -24.31
N ARG A 135 14.95 6.36 -24.65
CA ARG A 135 13.61 6.42 -24.03
C ARG A 135 12.83 5.13 -24.25
N ASP A 136 12.98 4.49 -25.41
CA ASP A 136 12.30 3.24 -25.71
C ASP A 136 12.70 2.13 -24.73
N ASP A 137 13.99 2.07 -24.37
CA ASP A 137 14.47 1.10 -23.36
C ASP A 137 13.83 1.34 -22.01
N LEU A 138 13.63 2.62 -21.64
CA LEU A 138 12.97 2.98 -20.40
C LEU A 138 11.49 2.61 -20.42
N GLN A 139 10.79 2.79 -21.55
CA GLN A 139 9.39 2.40 -21.67
C GLN A 139 9.22 0.88 -21.55
N GLU A 140 10.12 0.11 -22.12
CA GLU A 140 10.13 -1.34 -21.95
C GLU A 140 10.35 -1.73 -20.49
N ALA A 141 11.25 -1.03 -19.80
CA ALA A 141 11.51 -1.25 -18.38
C ALA A 141 10.27 -0.97 -17.53
N ILE A 142 9.57 0.12 -17.80
CA ILE A 142 8.33 0.47 -17.07
C ILE A 142 7.29 -0.64 -17.23
N ALA A 143 7.07 -1.09 -18.46
CA ALA A 143 6.11 -2.17 -18.72
C ALA A 143 6.49 -3.46 -17.98
N ALA A 144 7.77 -3.81 -18.00
CA ALA A 144 8.27 -5.02 -17.35
C ALA A 144 8.14 -4.92 -15.82
N ILE A 145 8.48 -3.77 -15.25
CA ILE A 145 8.38 -3.56 -13.80
C ILE A 145 6.92 -3.58 -13.34
N LYS A 146 6.01 -2.99 -14.12
CA LYS A 146 4.58 -3.03 -13.82
C LYS A 146 4.03 -4.46 -13.75
N ALA A 147 4.62 -5.38 -14.50
CA ALA A 147 4.18 -6.77 -14.50
C ALA A 147 4.67 -7.55 -13.28
N ILE A 148 5.61 -6.99 -12.52
CA ILE A 148 6.12 -7.63 -11.30
C ILE A 148 5.25 -7.22 -10.12
N ASP A 149 4.70 -8.21 -9.41
CA ASP A 149 3.87 -7.96 -8.24
C ASP A 149 4.71 -8.13 -6.97
N ILE A 150 4.94 -7.02 -6.26
CA ILE A 150 5.63 -7.04 -4.97
C ILE A 150 4.66 -6.92 -3.79
N GLY A 151 3.34 -7.02 -4.07
CA GLY A 151 2.33 -6.97 -3.01
C GLY A 151 1.99 -5.58 -2.52
N GLN A 152 2.46 -4.54 -3.19
CA GLN A 152 2.14 -3.15 -2.87
C GLN A 152 2.20 -2.30 -4.13
N PRO A 153 1.52 -1.14 -4.15
CA PRO A 153 1.52 -0.28 -5.33
C PRO A 153 2.89 0.36 -5.55
N ILE A 154 3.26 0.51 -6.81
CA ILE A 154 4.47 1.24 -7.20
C ILE A 154 4.09 2.34 -8.18
N ASP A 155 4.93 3.36 -8.25
CA ASP A 155 4.74 4.49 -9.14
C ASP A 155 6.05 4.84 -9.82
N PHE A 156 5.96 5.50 -10.97
CA PHE A 156 7.11 5.88 -11.77
C PHE A 156 7.14 7.40 -11.84
N VAL A 157 8.20 8.00 -11.31
CA VAL A 157 8.28 9.44 -11.12
C VAL A 157 9.67 9.97 -11.49
N ASN A 158 9.80 11.29 -11.43
CA ASN A 158 11.09 11.97 -11.61
C ASN A 158 11.75 11.64 -12.95
N PHE A 159 10.96 11.66 -14.03
CA PHE A 159 11.48 11.44 -15.36
C PHE A 159 12.49 12.54 -15.74
N ARG A 160 13.66 12.11 -16.19
CA ARG A 160 14.76 12.99 -16.62
C ARG A 160 15.22 12.61 -18.01
N ASP A 161 15.67 13.58 -18.75
CA ASP A 161 16.23 13.35 -20.08
C ASP A 161 17.75 13.19 -20.07
#